data_852a93a40fd31c88797a6817bc453112
#
_entry.id   852a93a40fd31c88797a6817bc453112
#
_cell.length_a   1.000
_cell.length_b   1.000
_cell.length_c   1.000
_cell.angle_alpha   90.00
_cell.angle_beta   90.00
_cell.angle_gamma   90.00
#
_symmetry.space_group_name_H-M   'P 1'
#
loop_
_entity.id
_entity.type
_entity.pdbx_description
1 polymer ?
#
loop_
_entity_poly.entity_id
_entity_poly.type
_entity_poly.pdbx_seq_one_letter_code
_entity_poly.pdbx_strand_id
1 'polypeptide(L)'
;MYNFIKGNEISVIDSDSLFLTIKRLADNKVFCEVEPRVMFPRTEPNKNIALITSTGEQIGVVKDLSEFNEKDRTIVEKMVKEFYNLTTILKVYREYNHNVERIWSFECETDRGFTTIGITNHTANVKVMPNNRVIIKDFEDNRYEIPDYTKLDAKSQKHLFAAL
;
A
#
# COMPACT_ATOMS: atom_id res chain seq x y z
N MET A 1 22.23 -4.44 -9.92
CA MET A 1 22.40 -3.01 -10.35
C MET A 1 21.04 -2.35 -10.33
N TYR A 2 20.91 -1.21 -9.67
CA TYR A 2 19.63 -0.48 -9.62
C TYR A 2 19.40 0.26 -10.94
N ASN A 3 18.18 0.16 -11.47
CA ASN A 3 17.76 0.93 -12.64
C ASN A 3 17.33 2.33 -12.19
N PHE A 4 18.22 3.31 -12.24
CA PHE A 4 17.90 4.69 -11.90
C PHE A 4 17.11 5.36 -13.03
N ILE A 5 16.02 6.02 -12.65
CA ILE A 5 15.18 6.84 -13.51
C ILE A 5 15.06 8.24 -12.92
N LYS A 6 14.84 9.25 -13.74
CA LYS A 6 14.63 10.60 -13.24
C LYS A 6 13.18 10.81 -12.84
N GLY A 7 12.95 11.48 -11.72
CA GLY A 7 11.61 11.77 -11.25
C GLY A 7 10.76 12.58 -12.23
N ASN A 8 11.38 13.50 -12.99
CA ASN A 8 10.71 14.28 -14.00
C ASN A 8 10.36 13.50 -15.29
N GLU A 9 10.84 12.27 -15.44
CA GLU A 9 10.47 11.34 -16.51
C GLU A 9 9.25 10.47 -16.13
N ILE A 10 8.74 10.63 -14.93
CA ILE A 10 7.56 9.95 -14.39
C ILE A 10 6.46 10.97 -14.17
N SER A 11 5.23 10.63 -14.55
CA SER A 11 4.04 11.41 -14.23
C SER A 11 3.05 10.55 -13.47
N VAL A 12 2.53 11.06 -12.35
CA VAL A 12 1.44 10.42 -11.62
C VAL A 12 0.14 10.77 -12.34
N ILE A 13 -0.53 9.75 -12.91
CA ILE A 13 -1.80 9.92 -13.62
C ILE A 13 -2.95 9.88 -12.63
N ASP A 14 -2.90 8.91 -11.70
CA ASP A 14 -3.93 8.67 -10.71
C ASP A 14 -3.31 8.14 -9.41
N SER A 15 -3.93 8.48 -8.30
CA SER A 15 -3.63 7.93 -6.99
C SER A 15 -4.95 7.44 -6.41
N ASP A 16 -5.24 6.15 -6.60
CA ASP A 16 -6.36 5.54 -5.91
C ASP A 16 -6.09 5.47 -4.39
N SER A 17 -7.03 4.93 -3.63
CA SER A 17 -6.89 4.89 -2.17
C SER A 17 -5.67 4.09 -1.69
N LEU A 18 -5.12 3.17 -2.51
CA LEU A 18 -4.07 2.24 -2.07
C LEU A 18 -2.75 2.41 -2.82
N PHE A 19 -2.78 2.67 -4.14
CA PHE A 19 -1.61 2.63 -5.02
C PHE A 19 -1.57 3.82 -5.97
N LEU A 20 -0.39 4.04 -6.58
CA LEU A 20 -0.22 4.99 -7.65
C LEU A 20 -0.45 4.33 -9.01
N THR A 21 -0.98 5.09 -9.95
CA THR A 21 -0.88 4.81 -11.38
C THR A 21 0.07 5.84 -11.98
N ILE A 22 1.15 5.38 -12.56
CA ILE A 22 2.19 6.24 -13.12
C ILE A 22 2.37 6.00 -14.61
N LYS A 23 2.81 7.03 -15.30
CA LYS A 23 3.21 6.99 -16.71
C LYS A 23 4.69 7.31 -16.83
N ARG A 24 5.44 6.44 -17.48
CA ARG A 24 6.82 6.73 -17.87
C ARG A 24 6.80 7.50 -19.19
N LEU A 25 7.35 8.72 -19.19
CA LEU A 25 7.25 9.63 -20.33
C LEU A 25 8.11 9.22 -21.51
N ALA A 26 9.20 8.50 -21.27
CA ALA A 26 10.12 8.08 -22.34
C ALA A 26 9.47 7.17 -23.39
N ASP A 27 8.58 6.28 -22.98
CA ASP A 27 7.91 5.31 -23.85
C ASP A 27 6.38 5.34 -23.76
N ASN A 28 5.82 6.29 -22.99
CA ASN A 28 4.40 6.42 -22.70
C ASN A 28 3.77 5.20 -22.01
N LYS A 29 4.59 4.32 -21.43
CA LYS A 29 4.10 3.12 -20.72
C LYS A 29 3.43 3.50 -19.41
N VAL A 30 2.25 2.93 -19.19
CA VAL A 30 1.48 3.12 -17.96
C VAL A 30 1.65 1.91 -17.05
N PHE A 31 1.91 2.15 -15.77
CA PHE A 31 2.02 1.15 -14.73
C PHE A 31 0.95 1.42 -13.67
N CYS A 32 0.12 0.42 -13.42
CA CYS A 32 -0.91 0.46 -12.38
C CYS A 32 -0.42 -0.20 -11.10
N GLU A 33 -1.08 0.11 -9.98
CA GLU A 33 -0.79 -0.50 -8.68
C GLU A 33 0.68 -0.38 -8.26
N VAL A 34 1.23 0.83 -8.39
CA VAL A 34 2.62 1.11 -8.06
C VAL A 34 2.75 1.58 -6.61
N GLU A 35 3.64 0.95 -5.88
CA GLU A 35 4.02 1.27 -4.52
C GLU A 35 5.38 1.97 -4.52
N PRO A 36 5.47 3.20 -4.01
CA PRO A 36 6.76 3.85 -3.80
C PRO A 36 7.37 3.41 -2.46
N ARG A 37 8.59 2.90 -2.49
CA ARG A 37 9.34 2.49 -1.30
C ARG A 37 10.66 3.23 -1.18
N VAL A 38 10.91 3.83 -0.03
CA VAL A 38 12.24 4.35 0.30
C VAL A 38 13.15 3.20 0.66
N MET A 39 14.30 3.10 0.00
CA MET A 39 15.26 2.01 0.23
C MET A 39 15.97 2.12 1.58
N PHE A 40 16.25 3.36 2.03
CA PHE A 40 16.98 3.64 3.26
C PHE A 40 16.21 4.64 4.14
N PRO A 41 15.05 4.24 4.71
CA PRO A 41 14.11 5.17 5.34
C PRO A 41 14.64 5.85 6.61
N ARG A 42 15.61 5.25 7.30
CA ARG A 42 16.20 5.82 8.51
C ARG A 42 17.30 6.84 8.24
N THR A 43 18.08 6.63 7.17
CA THR A 43 19.25 7.47 6.84
C THR A 43 18.97 8.47 5.74
N GLU A 44 18.13 8.12 4.77
CA GLU A 44 17.83 8.92 3.59
C GLU A 44 16.34 8.88 3.25
N PRO A 45 15.46 9.46 4.09
CA PRO A 45 13.99 9.31 3.96
C PRO A 45 13.41 9.90 2.68
N ASN A 46 14.13 10.79 2.01
CA ASN A 46 13.69 11.48 0.78
C ASN A 46 14.44 11.03 -0.48
N LYS A 47 15.29 10.00 -0.33
CA LYS A 47 16.15 9.54 -1.42
C LYS A 47 15.96 8.06 -1.73
N ASN A 48 16.39 7.68 -2.93
CA ASN A 48 16.37 6.29 -3.38
C ASN A 48 14.98 5.66 -3.26
N ILE A 49 14.00 6.27 -3.93
CA ILE A 49 12.62 5.83 -3.96
C ILE A 49 12.46 4.79 -5.06
N ALA A 50 12.29 3.54 -4.69
CA ALA A 50 11.96 2.46 -5.62
C ALA A 50 10.47 2.50 -5.96
N LEU A 51 10.15 2.42 -7.24
CA LEU A 51 8.78 2.28 -7.74
C LEU A 51 8.55 0.82 -8.11
N ILE A 52 7.66 0.14 -7.39
CA ILE A 52 7.46 -1.30 -7.47
C ILE A 52 5.99 -1.57 -7.76
N THR A 53 5.71 -2.43 -8.75
CA THR A 53 4.33 -2.86 -9.05
C THR A 53 3.82 -3.88 -8.03
N SER A 54 2.51 -4.10 -7.98
CA SER A 54 1.89 -5.13 -7.14
C SER A 54 2.40 -6.55 -7.43
N THR A 55 2.93 -6.79 -8.63
CA THR A 55 3.54 -8.06 -9.03
C THR A 55 4.99 -8.20 -8.58
N GLY A 56 5.58 -7.14 -7.98
CA GLY A 56 6.97 -7.11 -7.53
C GLY A 56 7.96 -6.65 -8.60
N GLU A 57 7.50 -6.24 -9.79
CA GLU A 57 8.37 -5.66 -10.82
C GLU A 57 8.86 -4.28 -10.38
N GLN A 58 10.17 -4.10 -10.33
CA GLN A 58 10.77 -2.79 -10.08
C GLN A 58 10.84 -2.00 -11.38
N ILE A 59 10.07 -0.92 -11.47
CA ILE A 59 10.05 -0.01 -12.63
C ILE A 59 11.37 0.76 -12.68
N GLY A 60 11.82 1.25 -11.53
CA GLY A 60 13.07 1.97 -11.38
C GLY A 60 13.20 2.59 -10.00
N VAL A 61 14.32 3.28 -9.80
CA VAL A 61 14.63 4.01 -8.55
C VAL A 61 14.85 5.48 -8.88
N VAL A 62 14.07 6.35 -8.25
CA VAL A 62 14.28 7.80 -8.30
C VAL A 62 15.23 8.20 -7.19
N LYS A 63 16.30 8.92 -7.51
CA LYS A 63 17.35 9.25 -6.55
C LYS A 63 16.90 10.19 -5.45
N ASP A 64 16.04 11.14 -5.77
CA ASP A 64 15.58 12.16 -4.83
C ASP A 64 14.13 12.57 -5.15
N LEU A 65 13.32 12.75 -4.10
CA LEU A 65 11.94 13.23 -4.25
C LEU A 65 11.84 14.58 -4.95
N SER A 66 12.88 15.42 -4.83
CA SER A 66 12.93 16.73 -5.50
C SER A 66 12.98 16.64 -7.04
N GLU A 67 13.31 15.48 -7.60
CA GLU A 67 13.30 15.26 -9.05
C GLU A 67 11.89 15.18 -9.64
N PHE A 68 10.87 14.88 -8.83
CA PHE A 68 9.48 14.94 -9.28
C PHE A 68 9.03 16.40 -9.44
N ASN A 69 8.08 16.64 -10.35
CA ASN A 69 7.38 17.92 -10.36
C ASN A 69 6.62 18.12 -9.03
N GLU A 70 6.28 19.35 -8.70
CA GLU A 70 5.70 19.70 -7.40
C GLU A 70 4.42 18.93 -7.06
N LYS A 71 3.52 18.78 -8.05
CA LYS A 71 2.27 18.05 -7.89
C LYS A 71 2.52 16.57 -7.59
N ASP A 72 3.33 15.92 -8.42
CA ASP A 72 3.60 14.48 -8.30
C ASP A 72 4.43 14.20 -7.03
N ARG A 73 5.36 15.09 -6.68
CA ARG A 73 6.15 15.00 -5.45
C ARG A 73 5.27 14.93 -4.22
N THR A 74 4.27 15.80 -4.11
CA THR A 74 3.34 15.83 -2.98
C THR A 74 2.60 14.50 -2.84
N ILE A 75 2.13 13.93 -3.96
CA ILE A 75 1.42 12.65 -3.97
C ILE A 75 2.36 11.50 -3.58
N VAL A 76 3.55 11.43 -4.19
CA VAL A 76 4.53 10.38 -3.93
C VAL A 76 5.02 10.44 -2.49
N GLU A 77 5.30 11.63 -1.96
CA GLU A 77 5.75 11.82 -0.56
C GLU A 77 4.69 11.35 0.44
N LYS A 78 3.42 11.68 0.21
CA LYS A 78 2.30 11.19 1.03
C LYS A 78 2.25 9.67 1.01
N MET A 79 2.32 9.07 -0.17
CA MET A 79 2.24 7.62 -0.34
C MET A 79 3.44 6.90 0.30
N VAL A 80 4.64 7.44 0.17
CA VAL A 80 5.85 6.92 0.85
C VAL A 80 5.66 6.88 2.36
N LYS A 81 5.13 7.95 2.97
CA LYS A 81 4.86 8.01 4.41
C LYS A 81 3.83 6.97 4.84
N GLU A 82 2.78 6.79 4.06
CA GLU A 82 1.73 5.80 4.33
C GLU A 82 2.28 4.37 4.27
N PHE A 83 3.10 4.03 3.28
CA PHE A 83 3.73 2.71 3.19
C PHE A 83 4.83 2.49 4.24
N TYR A 84 5.52 3.52 4.67
CA TYR A 84 6.49 3.41 5.77
C TYR A 84 5.83 3.08 7.11
N ASN A 85 4.62 3.57 7.33
CA ASN A 85 3.86 3.37 8.55
C ASN A 85 2.93 2.15 8.53
N LEU A 86 3.10 1.22 7.59
CA LEU A 86 2.33 -0.01 7.55
C LEU A 86 2.39 -0.77 8.88
N THR A 87 1.23 -1.18 9.34
CA THR A 87 1.07 -2.03 10.53
C THR A 87 0.76 -3.45 10.06
N THR A 88 1.52 -4.42 10.54
CA THR A 88 1.34 -5.82 10.13
C THR A 88 0.28 -6.51 10.99
N ILE A 89 -0.74 -7.07 10.36
CA ILE A 89 -1.74 -7.91 11.01
C ILE A 89 -1.16 -9.31 11.18
N LEU A 90 -1.11 -9.76 12.44
CA LEU A 90 -0.60 -11.09 12.81
C LEU A 90 -1.73 -12.10 13.00
N LYS A 91 -2.90 -11.64 13.46
CA LYS A 91 -4.05 -12.48 13.73
C LYS A 91 -5.36 -11.70 13.66
N VAL A 92 -6.42 -12.36 13.20
CA VAL A 92 -7.78 -11.82 13.17
C VAL A 92 -8.65 -12.65 14.11
N TYR A 93 -9.21 -12.03 15.13
CA TYR A 93 -10.01 -12.72 16.15
C TYR A 93 -11.49 -12.76 15.84
N ARG A 94 -12.02 -11.66 15.32
CA ARG A 94 -13.45 -11.50 15.02
C ARG A 94 -13.64 -10.51 13.88
N GLU A 95 -14.76 -10.71 13.16
CA GLU A 95 -15.28 -9.73 12.21
C GLU A 95 -16.72 -9.35 12.58
N TYR A 96 -17.09 -8.12 12.30
CA TYR A 96 -18.43 -7.61 12.46
C TYR A 96 -18.86 -6.86 11.22
N ASN A 97 -20.06 -7.17 10.71
CA ASN A 97 -20.66 -6.43 9.63
C ASN A 97 -21.73 -5.48 10.18
N HIS A 98 -21.45 -4.20 10.15
CA HIS A 98 -22.40 -3.16 10.51
C HIS A 98 -23.24 -2.78 9.28
N ASN A 99 -24.25 -3.58 8.97
CA ASN A 99 -25.07 -3.45 7.76
C ASN A 99 -25.68 -2.05 7.56
N VAL A 100 -26.06 -1.38 8.63
CA VAL A 100 -26.66 -0.03 8.60
C VAL A 100 -25.64 1.01 8.17
N GLU A 101 -24.42 0.91 8.68
CA GLU A 101 -23.31 1.86 8.43
C GLU A 101 -22.43 1.43 7.27
N ARG A 102 -22.64 0.21 6.74
CA ARG A 102 -21.79 -0.41 5.70
C ARG A 102 -20.32 -0.47 6.09
N ILE A 103 -20.05 -0.69 7.37
CA ILE A 103 -18.72 -0.83 7.93
C ILE A 103 -18.47 -2.29 8.27
N TRP A 104 -17.32 -2.80 7.84
CA TRP A 104 -16.75 -4.05 8.36
C TRP A 104 -15.71 -3.72 9.38
N SER A 105 -15.79 -4.34 10.56
CA SER A 105 -14.81 -4.18 11.63
C SER A 105 -14.12 -5.50 11.92
N PHE A 106 -12.82 -5.44 12.12
CA PHE A 106 -11.98 -6.58 12.50
C PHE A 106 -11.28 -6.30 13.81
N GLU A 107 -11.40 -7.21 14.78
CA GLU A 107 -10.53 -7.23 15.96
C GLU A 107 -9.27 -8.01 15.61
N CYS A 108 -8.13 -7.32 15.63
CA CYS A 108 -6.85 -7.85 15.18
C CYS A 108 -5.76 -7.72 16.23
N GLU A 109 -4.84 -8.67 16.22
CA GLU A 109 -3.51 -8.52 16.80
C GLU A 109 -2.54 -8.09 15.70
N THR A 110 -1.76 -7.07 15.98
CA THR A 110 -0.78 -6.51 15.06
C THR A 110 0.60 -6.46 15.69
N ASP A 111 1.62 -6.16 14.89
CA ASP A 111 2.98 -5.90 15.36
C ASP A 111 3.10 -4.69 16.30
N ARG A 112 2.03 -3.88 16.42
CA ARG A 112 1.93 -2.72 17.30
C ARG A 112 0.90 -2.89 18.43
N GLY A 113 0.37 -4.09 18.61
CA GLY A 113 -0.61 -4.43 19.63
C GLY A 113 -2.01 -4.72 19.07
N PHE A 114 -2.98 -4.84 19.97
CA PHE A 114 -4.36 -5.09 19.60
C PHE A 114 -5.05 -3.83 19.08
N THR A 115 -5.84 -3.99 18.04
CA THR A 115 -6.62 -2.89 17.45
C THR A 115 -7.89 -3.40 16.80
N THR A 116 -8.84 -2.50 16.60
CA THR A 116 -10.03 -2.73 15.77
C THR A 116 -9.91 -1.91 14.50
N ILE A 117 -9.99 -2.58 13.37
CA ILE A 117 -9.87 -1.98 12.04
C ILE A 117 -11.26 -1.87 11.44
N GLY A 118 -11.71 -0.67 11.11
CA GLY A 118 -12.98 -0.43 10.44
C GLY A 118 -12.79 -0.11 8.96
N ILE A 119 -13.47 -0.85 8.10
CA ILE A 119 -13.36 -0.69 6.64
C ILE A 119 -14.74 -0.28 6.10
N THR A 120 -14.77 0.84 5.43
CA THR A 120 -15.93 1.30 4.67
C THR A 120 -15.87 0.88 3.23
N ASN A 121 -15.93 0.80 2.31
CA ASN A 121 -15.78 0.43 0.90
C ASN A 121 -14.63 -0.60 0.68
N HIS A 122 -14.96 -1.89 0.78
CA HIS A 122 -13.98 -2.98 0.58
C HIS A 122 -13.26 -2.91 -0.77
N THR A 123 -14.00 -2.68 -1.85
CA THR A 123 -13.45 -2.70 -3.20
C THR A 123 -12.32 -1.67 -3.38
N ALA A 124 -12.46 -0.52 -2.71
CA ALA A 124 -11.46 0.54 -2.78
C ALA A 124 -10.37 0.43 -1.70
N ASN A 125 -10.69 -0.18 -0.55
CA ASN A 125 -9.84 -0.13 0.64
C ASN A 125 -9.21 -1.47 1.03
N VAL A 126 -9.51 -2.54 0.31
CA VAL A 126 -8.88 -3.85 0.50
C VAL A 126 -8.36 -4.37 -0.84
N LYS A 127 -7.09 -4.72 -0.87
CA LYS A 127 -6.46 -5.29 -2.06
C LYS A 127 -5.74 -6.58 -1.73
N VAL A 128 -6.13 -7.66 -2.40
CA VAL A 128 -5.41 -8.93 -2.39
C VAL A 128 -4.48 -8.97 -3.59
N MET A 129 -3.20 -9.15 -3.35
CA MET A 129 -2.17 -9.17 -4.39
C MET A 129 -1.86 -10.60 -4.85
N PRO A 130 -1.29 -10.77 -6.06
CA PRO A 130 -0.95 -12.11 -6.60
C PRO A 130 -0.01 -12.94 -5.73
N ASN A 131 0.80 -12.29 -4.89
CA ASN A 131 1.73 -12.93 -3.94
C ASN A 131 1.11 -13.23 -2.58
N ASN A 132 -0.23 -13.28 -2.49
CA ASN A 132 -1.01 -13.48 -1.27
C ASN A 132 -0.88 -12.36 -0.20
N ARG A 133 -0.26 -11.24 -0.55
CA ARG A 133 -0.21 -10.05 0.29
C ARG A 133 -1.56 -9.36 0.27
N VAL A 134 -2.04 -8.90 1.42
CA VAL A 134 -3.25 -8.10 1.54
C VAL A 134 -2.90 -6.74 2.11
N ILE A 135 -3.39 -5.69 1.47
CA ILE A 135 -3.30 -4.32 1.97
C ILE A 135 -4.71 -3.84 2.32
N ILE A 136 -4.84 -3.26 3.49
CA ILE A 136 -6.10 -2.73 4.00
C ILE A 136 -5.88 -1.27 4.39
N LYS A 137 -6.85 -0.42 4.04
CA LYS A 137 -6.93 0.97 4.51
C LYS A 137 -8.21 1.13 5.32
N ASP A 138 -8.11 1.62 6.54
CA ASP A 138 -9.27 1.87 7.38
C ASP A 138 -9.90 3.26 7.10
N PHE A 139 -11.02 3.54 7.79
CA PHE A 139 -11.73 4.81 7.63
C PHE A 139 -10.97 6.03 8.22
N GLU A 140 -9.92 5.79 9.00
CA GLU A 140 -9.01 6.82 9.53
C GLU A 140 -7.75 7.02 8.68
N ASP A 141 -7.69 6.40 7.50
CA ASP A 141 -6.55 6.41 6.57
C ASP A 141 -5.31 5.65 7.07
N ASN A 142 -5.43 4.83 8.12
CA ASN A 142 -4.35 3.95 8.53
C ASN A 142 -4.21 2.79 7.56
N ARG A 143 -2.98 2.36 7.32
CA ARG A 143 -2.68 1.22 6.45
C ARG A 143 -2.18 0.03 7.23
N TYR A 144 -2.72 -1.12 6.86
CA TYR A 144 -2.37 -2.42 7.41
C TYR A 144 -1.97 -3.36 6.30
N GLU A 145 -1.07 -4.28 6.60
CA GLU A 145 -0.74 -5.37 5.68
C GLU A 145 -0.81 -6.72 6.34
N ILE A 146 -1.14 -7.71 5.53
CA ILE A 146 -0.90 -9.12 5.80
C ILE A 146 0.10 -9.57 4.74
N PRO A 147 1.36 -9.86 5.10
CA PRO A 147 2.40 -10.18 4.11
C PRO A 147 2.07 -11.41 3.27
N ASP A 148 1.41 -12.40 3.87
CA ASP A 148 0.94 -13.60 3.22
C ASP A 148 -0.24 -14.18 4.01
N TYR A 149 -1.46 -13.99 3.51
CA TYR A 149 -2.67 -14.44 4.22
C TYR A 149 -2.74 -15.97 4.37
N THR A 150 -2.05 -16.73 3.52
CA THR A 150 -2.05 -18.20 3.59
C THR A 150 -1.28 -18.73 4.81
N LYS A 151 -0.44 -17.89 5.41
CA LYS A 151 0.31 -18.20 6.62
C LYS A 151 -0.42 -17.86 7.92
N LEU A 152 -1.54 -17.16 7.83
CA LEU A 152 -2.40 -16.95 9.00
C LEU A 152 -3.01 -18.28 9.46
N ASP A 153 -3.37 -18.36 10.74
CA ASP A 153 -4.13 -19.50 11.24
C ASP A 153 -5.50 -19.61 10.55
N ALA A 154 -6.05 -20.83 10.49
CA ALA A 154 -7.29 -21.12 9.76
C ALA A 154 -8.49 -20.27 10.23
N LYS A 155 -8.54 -19.91 11.52
CA LYS A 155 -9.59 -19.05 12.08
C LYS A 155 -9.47 -17.62 11.57
N SER A 156 -8.26 -17.07 11.59
CA SER A 156 -7.96 -15.74 11.03
C SER A 156 -8.29 -15.66 9.54
N GLN A 157 -7.90 -16.68 8.76
CA GLN A 157 -8.24 -16.77 7.34
C GLN A 157 -9.76 -16.76 7.14
N LYS A 158 -10.51 -17.54 7.92
CA LYS A 158 -11.97 -17.59 7.83
C LYS A 158 -12.61 -16.21 8.08
N HIS A 159 -12.16 -15.49 9.11
CA HIS A 159 -12.67 -14.16 9.41
C HIS A 159 -12.31 -13.14 8.30
N LEU A 160 -11.09 -13.22 7.79
CA LEU A 160 -10.65 -12.35 6.70
C LEU A 160 -11.49 -12.58 5.43
N PHE A 161 -11.70 -13.84 5.03
CA PHE A 161 -12.47 -14.18 3.82
C PHE A 161 -13.97 -13.90 3.93
N ALA A 162 -14.53 -13.81 5.12
CA ALA A 162 -15.92 -13.37 5.29
C ALA A 162 -16.15 -11.93 4.81
N ALA A 163 -15.09 -11.14 4.73
CA ALA A 163 -15.12 -9.74 4.36
C ALA A 163 -14.46 -9.42 3.00
N LEU A 164 -13.82 -10.38 2.37
CA LEU A 164 -13.24 -10.24 1.03
C LEU A 164 -14.21 -10.80 -0.01
#